data_f33f270208643194e6d685facb2fd934
#
_entry.id   f33f270208643194e6d685facb2fd934
#
_cell.length_a   1.000
_cell.length_b   1.000
_cell.length_c   1.000
_cell.angle_alpha   90.00
_cell.angle_beta   90.00
_cell.angle_gamma   90.00
#
_symmetry.space_group_name_H-M   'P 1'
#
loop_
_entity.id
_entity.type
_entity.pdbx_description
1 polymer ?
#
loop_
_entity_poly.entity_id
_entity_poly.type
_entity_poly.pdbx_seq_one_letter_code
_entity_poly.pdbx_strand_id
1 'polypeptide(L)'
;MLLAEFEIFHSRPIAPTRRLALGRLLLPVEPAPGFGGILLGAVLAVHAADVHEDLIPDLQRLLLEIERDSRVVQPRLRHRFQVDRHGLAYSTHRMTSVNDSIEFEFQNNGSPLQQALGAIYALERLDIGIRQQLVPVMLRAMKWRGPIGASFIEYLAGTKVSSISALADPRAWALETLGFPGGTVKPGKRDIMAHYRDSVRRAHPDHGGNESDASKLIIDITEARRVLLEAL
;
A
#
# COMPACT_ATOMS: atom_id res chain seq x y z
N MET A 1 16.72 2.01 2.99
CA MET A 1 16.57 1.08 1.85
C MET A 1 15.35 1.49 1.03
N LEU A 2 15.41 1.46 -0.32
CA LEU A 2 14.24 1.74 -1.16
C LEU A 2 13.29 0.53 -1.14
N LEU A 3 12.02 0.76 -0.80
CA LEU A 3 10.98 -0.27 -0.73
C LEU A 3 10.05 -0.25 -1.96
N ALA A 4 9.67 0.95 -2.41
CA ALA A 4 8.88 1.15 -3.62
C ALA A 4 9.15 2.53 -4.21
N GLU A 5 8.99 2.64 -5.52
CA GLU A 5 9.16 3.92 -6.24
C GLU A 5 8.26 3.92 -7.48
N PHE A 6 7.68 5.07 -7.80
CA PHE A 6 7.12 5.28 -9.13
C PHE A 6 7.23 6.74 -9.58
N GLU A 7 7.29 6.91 -10.90
CA GLU A 7 7.42 8.20 -11.55
C GLU A 7 6.20 8.51 -12.39
N ILE A 8 5.74 9.76 -12.28
CA ILE A 8 4.65 10.31 -13.07
C ILE A 8 5.20 11.45 -13.93
N PHE A 9 4.98 11.37 -15.23
CA PHE A 9 5.24 12.45 -16.15
C PHE A 9 3.94 13.18 -16.49
N HIS A 10 3.94 14.49 -16.40
CA HIS A 10 2.74 15.31 -16.55
C HIS A 10 3.00 16.59 -17.30
N SER A 11 1.97 17.11 -17.97
CA SER A 11 2.02 18.41 -18.61
C SER A 11 2.23 19.52 -17.61
N ARG A 12 3.03 20.54 -17.99
CA ARG A 12 3.12 21.77 -17.23
C ARG A 12 1.77 22.50 -17.21
N PRO A 13 1.47 23.32 -16.18
CA PRO A 13 0.17 23.99 -16.05
C PRO A 13 -0.24 24.84 -17.26
N ILE A 14 0.73 25.40 -17.96
CA ILE A 14 0.52 26.25 -19.15
C ILE A 14 0.27 25.45 -20.44
N ALA A 15 0.44 24.14 -20.44
CA ALA A 15 0.25 23.35 -21.64
C ALA A 15 -1.23 23.22 -22.01
N PRO A 16 -1.59 23.44 -23.30
CA PRO A 16 -3.00 23.38 -23.74
C PRO A 16 -3.56 21.96 -23.68
N THR A 17 -2.71 20.95 -23.81
CA THR A 17 -3.09 19.53 -23.72
C THR A 17 -2.58 18.94 -22.43
N ARG A 18 -3.50 18.38 -21.65
CA ARG A 18 -3.17 17.72 -20.39
C ARG A 18 -2.76 16.27 -20.66
N ARG A 19 -1.46 16.00 -20.62
CA ARG A 19 -0.88 14.68 -20.86
C ARG A 19 -0.36 14.07 -19.58
N LEU A 20 -0.45 12.76 -19.47
CA LEU A 20 0.12 11.94 -18.42
C LEU A 20 0.86 10.74 -19.01
N ALA A 21 1.99 10.38 -18.45
CA ALA A 21 2.71 9.16 -18.75
C ALA A 21 3.32 8.61 -17.47
N LEU A 22 3.61 7.33 -17.43
CA LEU A 22 4.33 6.70 -16.33
C LEU A 22 5.81 6.55 -16.68
N GLY A 23 6.65 6.73 -15.68
CA GLY A 23 8.07 6.49 -15.74
C GLY A 23 8.46 5.12 -15.20
N ARG A 24 9.47 5.12 -14.34
CA ARG A 24 9.93 3.94 -13.64
C ARG A 24 8.86 3.48 -12.64
N LEU A 25 8.64 2.18 -12.57
CA LEU A 25 7.76 1.53 -11.63
C LEU A 25 8.55 0.44 -10.90
N LEU A 26 8.80 0.64 -9.61
CA LEU A 26 9.28 -0.37 -8.68
C LEU A 26 8.16 -0.56 -7.65
N LEU A 27 7.22 -1.44 -7.94
CA LEU A 27 6.01 -1.64 -7.17
C LEU A 27 5.88 -3.11 -6.75
N PRO A 28 6.57 -3.56 -5.69
CA PRO A 28 6.33 -4.87 -5.11
C PRO A 28 4.93 -4.88 -4.49
N VAL A 29 4.04 -5.69 -5.04
CA VAL A 29 2.61 -5.74 -4.69
C VAL A 29 2.14 -7.12 -4.21
N GLU A 30 3.05 -8.07 -4.11
CA GLU A 30 2.77 -9.41 -3.62
C GLU A 30 3.56 -9.69 -2.33
N PRO A 31 2.86 -10.15 -1.27
CA PRO A 31 1.41 -10.28 -1.14
C PRO A 31 0.74 -8.89 -1.06
N ALA A 32 -0.48 -8.78 -1.61
CA ALA A 32 -1.20 -7.50 -1.63
C ALA A 32 -1.53 -7.01 -0.20
N PRO A 33 -1.44 -5.68 0.06
CA PRO A 33 -1.14 -4.61 -0.90
C PRO A 33 0.34 -4.45 -1.24
N GLY A 34 1.28 -5.07 -0.52
CA GLY A 34 2.71 -4.88 -0.65
C GLY A 34 3.15 -3.41 -0.49
N PHE A 35 4.44 -3.17 -0.59
CA PHE A 35 4.95 -1.78 -0.50
C PHE A 35 4.47 -0.91 -1.67
N GLY A 36 4.34 -1.51 -2.86
CA GLY A 36 3.86 -0.81 -4.06
C GLY A 36 2.42 -0.34 -3.93
N GLY A 37 1.50 -1.20 -3.46
CA GLY A 37 0.10 -0.83 -3.25
C GLY A 37 -0.06 0.21 -2.13
N ILE A 38 0.74 0.12 -1.07
CA ILE A 38 0.76 1.12 0.01
C ILE A 38 1.25 2.48 -0.52
N LEU A 39 2.33 2.50 -1.33
CA LEU A 39 2.83 3.75 -1.93
C LEU A 39 1.80 4.38 -2.86
N LEU A 40 1.18 3.60 -3.76
CA LEU A 40 0.13 4.10 -4.65
C LEU A 40 -1.06 4.66 -3.85
N GLY A 41 -1.49 3.93 -2.81
CA GLY A 41 -2.53 4.38 -1.89
C GLY A 41 -2.16 5.67 -1.16
N ALA A 42 -0.90 5.82 -0.72
CA ALA A 42 -0.41 7.01 -0.04
C ALA A 42 -0.45 8.25 -0.95
N VAL A 43 0.03 8.12 -2.19
CA VAL A 43 -0.04 9.22 -3.17
C VAL A 43 -1.50 9.59 -3.47
N LEU A 44 -2.37 8.59 -3.63
CA LEU A 44 -3.78 8.85 -3.87
C LEU A 44 -4.46 9.53 -2.65
N ALA A 45 -4.14 9.10 -1.42
CA ALA A 45 -4.68 9.70 -0.20
C ALA A 45 -4.29 11.18 -0.04
N VAL A 46 -2.99 11.48 -0.25
CA VAL A 46 -2.45 12.85 -0.16
C VAL A 46 -3.13 13.76 -1.19
N HIS A 47 -3.22 13.32 -2.42
CA HIS A 47 -3.65 14.20 -3.51
C HIS A 47 -5.17 14.21 -3.72
N ALA A 48 -5.90 13.13 -3.42
CA ALA A 48 -7.35 13.11 -3.57
C ALA A 48 -8.05 14.13 -2.64
N ALA A 49 -7.43 14.50 -1.52
CA ALA A 49 -7.95 15.51 -0.61
C ALA A 49 -8.02 16.91 -1.26
N ASP A 50 -7.10 17.19 -2.19
CA ASP A 50 -6.96 18.49 -2.88
C ASP A 50 -7.60 18.47 -4.28
N VAL A 51 -8.19 17.36 -4.72
CA VAL A 51 -8.97 17.28 -5.97
C VAL A 51 -10.36 17.84 -5.72
N HIS A 52 -10.87 18.61 -6.70
CA HIS A 52 -12.22 19.15 -6.65
C HIS A 52 -13.24 18.02 -6.43
N GLU A 53 -14.19 18.22 -5.52
CA GLU A 53 -15.14 17.18 -5.09
C GLU A 53 -15.95 16.56 -6.23
N ASP A 54 -16.33 17.35 -7.25
CA ASP A 54 -17.04 16.87 -8.42
C ASP A 54 -16.28 15.82 -9.26
N LEU A 55 -14.94 15.76 -9.11
CA LEU A 55 -14.09 14.81 -9.84
C LEU A 55 -13.84 13.51 -9.07
N ILE A 56 -14.14 13.48 -7.78
CA ILE A 56 -13.93 12.28 -6.93
C ILE A 56 -14.73 11.08 -7.45
N PRO A 57 -16.02 11.21 -7.82
CA PRO A 57 -16.79 10.10 -8.40
C PRO A 57 -16.19 9.57 -9.71
N ASP A 58 -15.59 10.43 -10.52
CA ASP A 58 -14.95 10.02 -11.77
C ASP A 58 -13.64 9.25 -11.53
N LEU A 59 -12.84 9.64 -10.51
CA LEU A 59 -11.66 8.87 -10.08
C LEU A 59 -12.07 7.49 -9.55
N GLN A 60 -13.13 7.40 -8.76
CA GLN A 60 -13.65 6.12 -8.26
C GLN A 60 -14.15 5.23 -9.41
N ARG A 61 -14.86 5.80 -10.38
CA ARG A 61 -15.30 5.08 -11.59
C ARG A 61 -14.11 4.55 -12.38
N LEU A 62 -13.07 5.36 -12.56
CA LEU A 62 -11.85 4.94 -13.26
C LEU A 62 -11.18 3.75 -12.55
N LEU A 63 -11.10 3.74 -11.23
CA LEU A 63 -10.60 2.61 -10.46
C LEU A 63 -11.41 1.33 -10.72
N LEU A 64 -12.75 1.41 -10.72
CA LEU A 64 -13.62 0.27 -10.98
C LEU A 64 -13.54 -0.22 -12.44
N GLU A 65 -13.29 0.66 -13.41
CA GLU A 65 -13.04 0.27 -14.80
C GLU A 65 -11.72 -0.50 -14.93
N ILE A 66 -10.65 -0.06 -14.25
CA ILE A 66 -9.36 -0.75 -14.20
C ILE A 66 -9.47 -2.12 -13.52
N GLU A 67 -10.23 -2.22 -12.43
CA GLU A 67 -10.49 -3.48 -11.75
C GLU A 67 -11.14 -4.53 -12.66
N ARG A 68 -12.05 -4.08 -13.55
CA ARG A 68 -12.80 -4.95 -14.46
C ARG A 68 -12.09 -5.19 -15.79
N ASP A 69 -10.88 -4.71 -15.94
CA ASP A 69 -10.13 -4.70 -17.22
C ASP A 69 -10.95 -4.08 -18.36
N SER A 70 -11.80 -3.12 -18.04
CA SER A 70 -12.61 -2.42 -19.00
C SER A 70 -11.77 -1.41 -19.76
N ARG A 71 -12.07 -1.24 -21.07
CA ARG A 71 -11.37 -0.23 -21.88
C ARG A 71 -11.60 1.17 -21.30
N VAL A 72 -10.54 1.81 -20.84
CA VAL A 72 -10.58 3.19 -20.38
C VAL A 72 -10.66 4.12 -21.59
N VAL A 73 -11.73 4.90 -21.66
CA VAL A 73 -11.92 5.90 -22.72
C VAL A 73 -11.08 7.13 -22.41
N GLN A 74 -10.21 7.51 -23.33
CA GLN A 74 -9.40 8.74 -23.24
C GLN A 74 -9.98 9.84 -24.13
N PRO A 75 -9.85 11.10 -23.70
CA PRO A 75 -9.25 11.58 -22.47
C PRO A 75 -10.17 11.45 -21.25
N ARG A 76 -9.65 10.84 -20.18
CA ARG A 76 -10.36 10.82 -18.88
C ARG A 76 -10.01 12.04 -18.07
N LEU A 77 -11.01 12.62 -17.38
CA LEU A 77 -10.81 13.78 -16.51
C LEU A 77 -10.00 14.89 -17.21
N ARG A 78 -10.19 15.02 -18.51
CA ARG A 78 -9.47 15.96 -19.39
C ARG A 78 -7.95 15.73 -19.45
N HIS A 79 -7.47 14.52 -19.14
CA HIS A 79 -6.07 14.11 -19.26
C HIS A 79 -5.94 12.95 -20.23
N ARG A 80 -4.97 13.05 -21.14
CA ARG A 80 -4.61 11.98 -22.06
C ARG A 80 -3.47 11.17 -21.47
N PHE A 81 -3.72 9.90 -21.16
CA PHE A 81 -2.68 8.96 -20.78
C PHE A 81 -1.94 8.46 -22.04
N GLN A 82 -0.61 8.44 -22.00
CA GLN A 82 0.22 8.10 -23.17
C GLN A 82 1.55 7.50 -22.75
N VAL A 83 2.32 6.97 -23.71
CA VAL A 83 3.64 6.39 -23.48
C VAL A 83 4.74 7.44 -23.63
N ASP A 84 4.59 8.35 -24.61
CA ASP A 84 5.57 9.40 -24.87
C ASP A 84 5.68 10.40 -23.71
N ARG A 85 6.90 10.67 -23.29
CA ARG A 85 7.26 11.56 -22.15
C ARG A 85 7.86 12.87 -22.60
N HIS A 86 8.10 13.05 -23.89
CA HIS A 86 8.82 14.23 -24.38
C HIS A 86 8.10 15.54 -24.01
N GLY A 87 8.86 16.48 -23.45
CA GLY A 87 8.37 17.79 -23.01
C GLY A 87 7.47 17.78 -21.78
N LEU A 88 7.35 16.65 -21.06
CA LEU A 88 6.65 16.57 -19.79
C LEU A 88 7.57 16.87 -18.62
N ALA A 89 7.02 17.46 -17.55
CA ALA A 89 7.63 17.49 -16.25
C ALA A 89 7.42 16.14 -15.55
N TYR A 90 8.13 15.86 -14.46
CA TYR A 90 7.95 14.62 -13.73
C TYR A 90 7.93 14.83 -12.22
N SER A 91 7.34 13.90 -11.53
CA SER A 91 7.36 13.72 -10.09
C SER A 91 7.76 12.29 -9.76
N THR A 92 8.57 12.12 -8.72
CA THR A 92 8.94 10.81 -8.19
C THR A 92 8.36 10.65 -6.79
N HIS A 93 7.73 9.52 -6.54
CA HIS A 93 7.23 9.16 -5.22
C HIS A 93 7.96 7.92 -4.74
N ARG A 94 8.39 7.93 -3.48
CA ARG A 94 9.18 6.86 -2.87
C ARG A 94 8.65 6.45 -1.52
N MET A 95 8.88 5.20 -1.23
CA MET A 95 8.72 4.60 0.08
C MET A 95 10.04 3.97 0.45
N THR A 96 10.62 4.39 1.56
CA THR A 96 11.94 3.95 2.02
C THR A 96 11.86 3.40 3.43
N SER A 97 12.84 2.59 3.79
CA SER A 97 13.06 2.14 5.17
C SER A 97 14.30 2.82 5.73
N VAL A 98 14.15 3.47 6.87
CA VAL A 98 15.22 4.09 7.65
C VAL A 98 15.08 3.64 9.10
N ASN A 99 16.09 2.94 9.64
CA ASN A 99 16.08 2.43 11.02
C ASN A 99 14.79 1.67 11.40
N ASP A 100 14.37 0.73 10.55
CA ASP A 100 13.12 -0.04 10.66
C ASP A 100 11.81 0.78 10.65
N SER A 101 11.90 2.08 10.40
CA SER A 101 10.76 2.94 10.15
C SER A 101 10.51 3.11 8.66
N ILE A 102 9.24 3.19 8.27
CA ILE A 102 8.83 3.44 6.89
C ILE A 102 8.62 4.94 6.71
N GLU A 103 9.29 5.50 5.71
CA GLU A 103 9.19 6.91 5.34
C GLU A 103 8.69 7.06 3.91
N PHE A 104 7.92 8.12 3.67
CA PHE A 104 7.36 8.47 2.37
C PHE A 104 7.93 9.79 1.89
N GLU A 105 8.35 9.81 0.64
CA GLU A 105 8.80 11.01 -0.07
C GLU A 105 7.85 11.29 -1.23
N PHE A 106 7.21 12.45 -1.22
CA PHE A 106 6.31 12.88 -2.27
C PHE A 106 6.85 14.13 -2.97
N GLN A 107 7.13 14.02 -4.27
CA GLN A 107 7.40 15.19 -5.09
C GLN A 107 6.08 15.70 -5.68
N ASN A 108 5.64 16.86 -5.22
CA ASN A 108 4.34 17.45 -5.56
C ASN A 108 4.45 18.42 -6.76
N ASN A 109 5.15 18.01 -7.82
CA ASN A 109 5.19 18.77 -9.07
C ASN A 109 3.91 18.47 -9.87
N GLY A 110 3.25 19.48 -10.39
CA GLY A 110 1.98 19.33 -11.11
C GLY A 110 0.74 19.48 -10.22
N SER A 111 -0.43 19.18 -10.77
CA SER A 111 -1.69 19.31 -10.04
C SER A 111 -2.02 18.06 -9.22
N PRO A 112 -2.79 18.19 -8.12
CA PRO A 112 -3.25 17.03 -7.35
C PRO A 112 -3.96 15.98 -8.20
N LEU A 113 -4.78 16.40 -9.18
CA LEU A 113 -5.45 15.50 -10.10
C LEU A 113 -4.46 14.69 -10.95
N GLN A 114 -3.34 15.29 -11.40
CA GLN A 114 -2.32 14.59 -12.18
C GLN A 114 -1.63 13.52 -11.33
N GLN A 115 -1.35 13.80 -10.07
CA GLN A 115 -0.73 12.85 -9.15
C GLN A 115 -1.69 11.68 -8.85
N ALA A 116 -2.95 11.99 -8.52
CA ALA A 116 -3.98 10.98 -8.29
C ALA A 116 -4.18 10.07 -9.51
N LEU A 117 -4.29 10.65 -10.71
CA LEU A 117 -4.41 9.89 -11.96
C LEU A 117 -3.18 9.03 -12.24
N GLY A 118 -1.98 9.53 -11.96
CA GLY A 118 -0.74 8.76 -12.11
C GLY A 118 -0.74 7.50 -11.25
N ALA A 119 -1.14 7.62 -9.98
CA ALA A 119 -1.27 6.48 -9.08
C ALA A 119 -2.33 5.47 -9.56
N ILE A 120 -3.46 5.96 -10.10
CA ILE A 120 -4.52 5.11 -10.63
C ILE A 120 -4.07 4.40 -11.91
N TYR A 121 -3.45 5.10 -12.87
CA TYR A 121 -2.95 4.48 -14.10
C TYR A 121 -1.79 3.50 -13.87
N ALA A 122 -1.04 3.65 -12.77
CA ALA A 122 -0.02 2.67 -12.42
C ALA A 122 -0.60 1.26 -12.20
N LEU A 123 -1.86 1.15 -11.76
CA LEU A 123 -2.55 -0.13 -11.64
C LEU A 123 -2.74 -0.84 -12.98
N GLU A 124 -2.92 -0.13 -14.09
CA GLU A 124 -3.04 -0.74 -15.41
C GLU A 124 -1.78 -1.51 -15.86
N ARG A 125 -0.64 -1.28 -15.19
CA ARG A 125 0.61 -1.98 -15.45
C ARG A 125 0.77 -3.28 -14.67
N LEU A 126 -0.16 -3.56 -13.76
CA LEU A 126 -0.18 -4.75 -12.93
C LEU A 126 -1.12 -5.80 -13.54
N ASP A 127 -0.91 -7.05 -13.17
CA ASP A 127 -1.79 -8.15 -13.59
C ASP A 127 -3.21 -7.97 -13.03
N ILE A 128 -4.20 -8.49 -13.76
CA ILE A 128 -5.63 -8.29 -13.42
C ILE A 128 -5.97 -8.79 -12.01
N GLY A 129 -5.40 -9.93 -11.59
CA GLY A 129 -5.62 -10.46 -10.24
C GLY A 129 -5.09 -9.53 -9.15
N ILE A 130 -3.98 -8.85 -9.40
CA ILE A 130 -3.42 -7.85 -8.49
C ILE A 130 -4.27 -6.57 -8.49
N ARG A 131 -4.74 -6.10 -9.65
CA ARG A 131 -5.64 -4.93 -9.74
C ARG A 131 -6.89 -5.15 -8.90
N GLN A 132 -7.52 -6.32 -8.99
CA GLN A 132 -8.71 -6.68 -8.21
C GLN A 132 -8.47 -6.64 -6.69
N GLN A 133 -7.27 -6.98 -6.25
CA GLN A 133 -6.89 -6.87 -4.83
C GLN A 133 -6.57 -5.43 -4.41
N LEU A 134 -5.95 -4.64 -5.29
CA LEU A 134 -5.51 -3.28 -4.96
C LEU A 134 -6.59 -2.22 -5.09
N VAL A 135 -7.56 -2.36 -6.00
CA VAL A 135 -8.61 -1.34 -6.18
C VAL A 135 -9.41 -1.07 -4.91
N PRO A 136 -9.83 -2.08 -4.12
CA PRO A 136 -10.44 -1.83 -2.80
C PRO A 136 -9.53 -1.07 -1.84
N VAL A 137 -8.22 -1.32 -1.89
CA VAL A 137 -7.21 -0.59 -1.09
C VAL A 137 -7.14 0.88 -1.51
N MET A 138 -7.10 1.14 -2.82
CA MET A 138 -7.10 2.51 -3.38
C MET A 138 -8.38 3.27 -3.02
N LEU A 139 -9.54 2.63 -3.10
CA LEU A 139 -10.82 3.24 -2.70
C LEU A 139 -10.85 3.58 -1.20
N ARG A 140 -10.23 2.76 -0.35
CA ARG A 140 -10.04 3.09 1.07
C ARG A 140 -9.09 4.27 1.24
N ALA A 141 -7.96 4.27 0.54
CA ALA A 141 -6.97 5.35 0.59
C ALA A 141 -7.59 6.73 0.30
N MET A 142 -8.49 6.83 -0.69
CA MET A 142 -9.19 8.08 -1.01
C MET A 142 -10.03 8.64 0.16
N LYS A 143 -10.40 7.82 1.13
CA LYS A 143 -11.18 8.22 2.30
C LYS A 143 -10.32 8.66 3.48
N TRP A 144 -9.01 8.42 3.42
CA TRP A 144 -8.10 8.77 4.50
C TRP A 144 -7.97 10.29 4.67
N ARG A 145 -7.89 10.76 5.92
CA ARG A 145 -7.79 12.20 6.26
C ARG A 145 -6.74 12.47 7.34
N GLY A 146 -5.94 11.48 7.67
CA GLY A 146 -4.85 11.60 8.65
C GLY A 146 -3.47 11.77 7.99
N PRO A 147 -2.40 11.89 8.79
CA PRO A 147 -1.04 11.89 8.30
C PRO A 147 -0.69 10.54 7.64
N ILE A 148 0.20 10.58 6.65
CA ILE A 148 0.73 9.35 6.03
C ILE A 148 1.88 8.84 6.90
N GLY A 149 1.74 7.64 7.42
CA GLY A 149 2.67 6.99 8.33
C GLY A 149 2.16 5.63 8.79
N ALA A 150 2.58 5.18 9.96
CA ALA A 150 2.23 3.86 10.50
C ALA A 150 0.72 3.61 10.53
N SER A 151 -0.07 4.53 11.08
CA SER A 151 -1.53 4.40 11.15
C SER A 151 -2.21 4.30 9.78
N PHE A 152 -1.65 4.97 8.76
CA PHE A 152 -2.12 4.84 7.37
C PHE A 152 -1.82 3.44 6.81
N ILE A 153 -0.61 2.93 7.07
CA ILE A 153 -0.20 1.59 6.64
C ILE A 153 -1.12 0.54 7.27
N GLU A 154 -1.36 0.61 8.58
CA GLU A 154 -2.29 -0.27 9.29
C GLU A 154 -3.71 -0.21 8.70
N TYR A 155 -4.19 0.99 8.40
CA TYR A 155 -5.51 1.21 7.80
C TYR A 155 -5.62 0.56 6.40
N LEU A 156 -4.58 0.65 5.57
CA LEU A 156 -4.60 0.07 4.22
C LEU A 156 -4.36 -1.44 4.23
N ALA A 157 -3.38 -1.90 4.98
CA ALA A 157 -3.03 -3.31 5.06
C ALA A 157 -4.11 -4.15 5.77
N GLY A 158 -4.96 -3.49 6.57
CA GLY A 158 -5.96 -4.18 7.40
C GLY A 158 -5.32 -4.99 8.53
N THR A 159 -4.05 -4.73 8.84
CA THR A 159 -3.27 -5.36 9.90
C THR A 159 -2.86 -4.31 10.91
N LYS A 160 -2.78 -4.68 12.18
CA LYS A 160 -2.28 -3.78 13.25
C LYS A 160 -0.76 -3.70 13.30
N VAL A 161 -0.08 -4.28 12.34
CA VAL A 161 1.38 -4.40 12.31
C VAL A 161 1.94 -3.49 11.23
N SER A 162 2.81 -2.59 11.62
CA SER A 162 3.53 -1.66 10.73
C SER A 162 4.99 -2.05 10.50
N SER A 163 5.39 -3.29 10.84
CA SER A 163 6.76 -3.76 10.61
C SER A 163 6.99 -4.08 9.13
N ILE A 164 8.20 -3.81 8.67
CA ILE A 164 8.61 -4.06 7.29
C ILE A 164 8.51 -5.55 6.94
N SER A 165 8.92 -6.43 7.85
CA SER A 165 8.84 -7.88 7.67
C SER A 165 7.41 -8.39 7.51
N ALA A 166 6.46 -7.85 8.28
CA ALA A 166 5.06 -8.22 8.18
C ALA A 166 4.41 -7.78 6.87
N LEU A 167 4.90 -6.70 6.27
CA LEU A 167 4.41 -6.21 4.97
C LEU A 167 5.08 -6.92 3.79
N ALA A 168 6.36 -7.31 3.94
CA ALA A 168 7.12 -8.01 2.90
C ALA A 168 6.69 -9.47 2.75
N ASP A 169 6.55 -10.19 3.85
CA ASP A 169 6.09 -11.58 3.90
C ASP A 169 5.28 -11.81 5.19
N PRO A 170 3.98 -11.53 5.18
CA PRO A 170 3.11 -11.66 6.34
C PRO A 170 3.12 -13.06 6.94
N ARG A 171 3.28 -14.08 6.09
CA ARG A 171 3.27 -15.46 6.55
C ARG A 171 4.56 -15.86 7.25
N ALA A 172 5.72 -15.55 6.64
CA ALA A 172 7.02 -15.80 7.27
C ALA A 172 7.13 -15.05 8.59
N TRP A 173 6.76 -13.77 8.59
CA TRP A 173 6.69 -12.95 9.80
C TRP A 173 5.78 -13.57 10.90
N ALA A 174 4.61 -14.06 10.52
CA ALA A 174 3.67 -14.64 11.48
C ALA A 174 4.17 -15.96 12.06
N LEU A 175 4.86 -16.79 11.26
CA LEU A 175 5.50 -18.01 11.74
C LEU A 175 6.62 -17.68 12.74
N GLU A 176 7.47 -16.71 12.43
CA GLU A 176 8.56 -16.25 13.29
C GLU A 176 8.01 -15.66 14.59
N THR A 177 7.01 -14.77 14.51
CA THR A 177 6.36 -14.12 15.66
C THR A 177 5.75 -15.12 16.63
N LEU A 178 5.15 -16.21 16.13
CA LEU A 178 4.62 -17.29 16.95
C LEU A 178 5.69 -18.32 17.37
N GLY A 179 6.94 -18.16 16.94
CA GLY A 179 8.05 -19.02 17.32
C GLY A 179 7.99 -20.41 16.68
N PHE A 180 7.50 -20.52 15.45
CA PHE A 180 7.61 -21.74 14.68
C PHE A 180 9.04 -21.99 14.21
N PRO A 181 9.47 -23.26 14.12
CA PRO A 181 10.78 -23.59 13.56
C PRO A 181 10.94 -23.12 12.11
N GLY A 182 12.14 -22.68 11.74
CA GLY A 182 12.48 -22.35 10.38
C GLY A 182 12.15 -23.50 9.41
N GLY A 183 11.57 -23.16 8.26
CA GLY A 183 11.12 -24.15 7.26
C GLY A 183 9.71 -24.70 7.47
N THR A 184 8.97 -24.25 8.49
CA THR A 184 7.56 -24.60 8.66
C THR A 184 6.74 -24.02 7.50
N VAL A 185 6.06 -24.89 6.71
CA VAL A 185 5.32 -24.43 5.52
C VAL A 185 3.82 -24.31 5.78
N LYS A 186 3.19 -25.29 6.43
CA LYS A 186 1.73 -25.31 6.69
C LYS A 186 1.44 -25.87 8.08
N PRO A 187 1.51 -25.04 9.14
CA PRO A 187 1.14 -25.49 10.48
C PRO A 187 -0.37 -25.75 10.54
N GLY A 188 -0.78 -26.78 11.27
CA GLY A 188 -2.18 -27.06 11.51
C GLY A 188 -2.82 -26.06 12.47
N LYS A 189 -4.12 -25.89 12.43
CA LYS A 189 -4.87 -24.99 13.34
C LYS A 189 -4.55 -25.23 14.81
N ARG A 190 -4.40 -26.50 15.21
CA ARG A 190 -4.06 -26.89 16.60
C ARG A 190 -2.69 -26.37 17.01
N ASP A 191 -1.72 -26.47 16.11
CA ASP A 191 -0.34 -26.02 16.35
C ASP A 191 -0.26 -24.50 16.44
N ILE A 192 -0.96 -23.78 15.53
CA ILE A 192 -1.07 -22.32 15.58
C ILE A 192 -1.63 -21.86 16.92
N MET A 193 -2.70 -22.51 17.41
CA MET A 193 -3.30 -22.15 18.69
C MET A 193 -2.42 -22.51 19.90
N ALA A 194 -1.59 -23.54 19.80
CA ALA A 194 -0.63 -23.89 20.84
C ALA A 194 0.49 -22.85 20.94
N HIS A 195 1.14 -22.53 19.80
CA HIS A 195 2.17 -21.51 19.69
C HIS A 195 1.67 -20.12 20.12
N TYR A 196 0.45 -19.76 19.70
CA TYR A 196 -0.18 -18.50 20.12
C TYR A 196 -0.28 -18.40 21.66
N ARG A 197 -0.83 -19.42 22.32
CA ARG A 197 -0.98 -19.42 23.79
C ARG A 197 0.36 -19.31 24.51
N ASP A 198 1.37 -20.01 24.01
CA ASP A 198 2.72 -19.96 24.59
C ASP A 198 3.38 -18.61 24.38
N SER A 199 3.20 -17.99 23.22
CA SER A 199 3.72 -16.65 22.93
C SER A 199 3.03 -15.57 23.77
N VAL A 200 1.70 -15.62 23.92
CA VAL A 200 0.97 -14.70 24.82
C VAL A 200 1.42 -14.85 26.28
N ARG A 201 1.62 -16.08 26.75
CA ARG A 201 2.11 -16.33 28.12
C ARG A 201 3.50 -15.72 28.35
N ARG A 202 4.40 -15.85 27.38
CA ARG A 202 5.75 -15.25 27.45
C ARG A 202 5.74 -13.73 27.36
N ALA A 203 4.79 -13.15 26.64
CA ALA A 203 4.64 -11.70 26.47
C ALA A 203 3.94 -11.00 27.66
N HIS A 204 3.40 -11.76 28.63
CA HIS A 204 2.64 -11.17 29.74
C HIS A 204 3.55 -10.36 30.68
N PRO A 205 3.14 -9.16 31.14
CA PRO A 205 3.94 -8.26 32.01
C PRO A 205 4.44 -8.91 33.30
N ASP A 206 3.72 -9.88 33.85
CA ASP A 206 4.10 -10.61 35.08
C ASP A 206 5.47 -11.34 35.00
N HIS A 207 6.03 -11.44 33.78
CA HIS A 207 7.34 -12.04 33.53
C HIS A 207 8.47 -11.01 33.34
N GLY A 208 8.29 -9.74 33.76
CA GLY A 208 9.35 -8.73 33.89
C GLY A 208 9.61 -7.88 32.66
N GLY A 209 8.69 -7.82 31.72
CA GLY A 209 8.73 -6.92 30.56
C GLY A 209 8.19 -5.51 30.84
N ASN A 210 8.64 -4.53 30.06
CA ASN A 210 8.10 -3.16 30.08
C ASN A 210 6.65 -3.17 29.55
N GLU A 211 5.69 -2.53 30.21
CA GLU A 211 4.26 -2.59 29.85
C GLU A 211 3.97 -2.15 28.39
N SER A 212 4.71 -1.15 27.89
CA SER A 212 4.54 -0.67 26.51
C SER A 212 5.00 -1.71 25.47
N ASP A 213 6.10 -2.40 25.73
CA ASP A 213 6.66 -3.41 24.84
C ASP A 213 5.83 -4.70 24.88
N ALA A 214 5.30 -5.05 26.05
CA ALA A 214 4.39 -6.19 26.22
C ALA A 214 3.08 -5.99 25.44
N SER A 215 2.50 -4.79 25.48
CA SER A 215 1.28 -4.47 24.74
C SER A 215 1.48 -4.57 23.24
N LYS A 216 2.59 -4.05 22.70
CA LYS A 216 2.95 -4.15 21.29
C LYS A 216 3.15 -5.60 20.87
N LEU A 217 3.88 -6.36 21.66
CA LEU A 217 4.16 -7.77 21.39
C LEU A 217 2.87 -8.63 21.37
N ILE A 218 1.92 -8.35 22.27
CA ILE A 218 0.61 -9.05 22.29
C ILE A 218 -0.21 -8.72 21.04
N ILE A 219 -0.14 -7.50 20.53
CA ILE A 219 -0.78 -7.10 19.29
C ILE A 219 -0.17 -7.89 18.13
N ASP A 220 1.15 -7.94 18.03
CA ASP A 220 1.87 -8.67 16.97
C ASP A 220 1.55 -10.17 17.01
N ILE A 221 1.57 -10.80 18.20
CA ILE A 221 1.22 -12.21 18.41
C ILE A 221 -0.25 -12.49 17.97
N THR A 222 -1.16 -11.56 18.29
CA THR A 222 -2.58 -11.72 17.93
C THR A 222 -2.78 -11.62 16.43
N GLU A 223 -2.08 -10.69 15.79
CA GLU A 223 -2.13 -10.52 14.35
C GLU A 223 -1.47 -11.69 13.60
N ALA A 224 -0.33 -12.18 14.09
CA ALA A 224 0.35 -13.34 13.54
C ALA A 224 -0.57 -14.59 13.54
N ARG A 225 -1.31 -14.80 14.63
CA ARG A 225 -2.34 -15.85 14.67
C ARG A 225 -3.40 -15.67 13.59
N ARG A 226 -3.92 -14.43 13.41
CA ARG A 226 -4.92 -14.11 12.40
C ARG A 226 -4.42 -14.47 10.99
N VAL A 227 -3.23 -13.99 10.64
CA VAL A 227 -2.58 -14.23 9.34
C VAL A 227 -2.46 -15.74 9.04
N LEU A 228 -2.00 -16.54 10.02
CA LEU A 228 -1.84 -17.98 9.80
C LEU A 228 -3.18 -18.74 9.72
N LEU A 229 -4.22 -18.31 10.44
CA LEU A 229 -5.52 -18.94 10.38
C LEU A 229 -6.29 -18.61 9.10
N GLU A 230 -6.11 -17.43 8.52
CA GLU A 230 -6.68 -17.03 7.22
C GLU A 230 -6.01 -17.73 6.04
N ALA A 231 -4.76 -18.22 6.23
CA ALA A 231 -4.00 -18.95 5.22
C ALA A 231 -4.23 -20.49 5.23
N LEU A 232 -5.13 -21.00 6.07
CA LEU A 232 -5.51 -22.42 6.13
C LEU A 232 -6.54 -22.78 5.07
#